data_e4fe9326bf1bb12bbde241bebc9a29a6
#
_entry.id   e4fe9326bf1bb12bbde241bebc9a29a6
#
_cell.length_a   1.000
_cell.length_b   1.000
_cell.length_c   1.000
_cell.angle_alpha   90.00
_cell.angle_beta   90.00
_cell.angle_gamma   90.00
#
_symmetry.space_group_name_H-M   'P 1'
#
loop_
_entity.id
_entity.type
_entity.pdbx_description
1 polymer ?
#
loop_
_entity_poly.entity_id
_entity_poly.type
_entity_poly.pdbx_seq_one_letter_code
_entity_poly.pdbx_strand_id
1 'polypeptide(L)'
;TKFRFGGYGEMVANFKDYGINRFYGGNDGNPKKNRNTISIPRFVLAFDYKFNSKWILGAEIEFESGGTGTAFELENTENGEYETEVEKGGEVAIEQFHITRLIHRSLNVRAGHIIVPVGLTNAHHEPINFFGTSRPEGETSLLPSTWHENGLEIFGSFGKGYASFDYQAMVVAGLNPNGFDRNTWVGSGKQGIFEEDNFTSPAYVFRLDYKGVPGLRVGASFYYCADAGANSDKEQTYANYGKIPIRIFTADAQYRNKYVTTRGNILYGNLGNSLGVSQANVKLSNKSPYSRLAPVAKNAVSYAAEAGINIRSVFGGNKKIPVIYPFARYEYYNPQEKGEKGQTMEKRCQVSMWTAGLNWYALPNLVIKADYATRQIGTNKVFGVSKSYNSENEFSI
;
A
#
# COMPACT_ATOMS: atom_id res chain seq x y z
N THR A 1 -0.45 -32.55 6.68
CA THR A 1 -1.30 -32.17 5.54
C THR A 1 -0.43 -31.69 4.40
N LYS A 2 -0.64 -32.24 3.19
CA LYS A 2 0.11 -31.80 1.98
C LYS A 2 -0.47 -30.53 1.37
N PHE A 3 -1.76 -30.30 1.56
CA PHE A 3 -2.47 -29.17 1.02
C PHE A 3 -3.11 -28.35 2.14
N ARG A 4 -2.97 -27.04 2.07
CA ARG A 4 -3.64 -26.06 2.93
C ARG A 4 -4.39 -25.09 2.04
N PHE A 5 -5.62 -24.81 2.40
CA PHE A 5 -6.47 -23.83 1.76
C PHE A 5 -6.92 -22.82 2.82
N GLY A 6 -6.99 -21.56 2.44
CA GLY A 6 -7.42 -20.45 3.27
C GLY A 6 -7.88 -19.28 2.42
N GLY A 7 -8.11 -18.18 3.05
CA GLY A 7 -8.53 -16.94 2.40
C GLY A 7 -9.29 -16.05 3.35
N TYR A 8 -9.67 -14.90 2.84
CA TYR A 8 -10.49 -13.91 3.56
C TYR A 8 -11.32 -13.08 2.57
N GLY A 9 -12.24 -12.31 3.10
CA GLY A 9 -13.02 -11.35 2.33
C GLY A 9 -13.52 -10.26 3.24
N GLU A 10 -13.95 -9.15 2.66
CA GLU A 10 -14.50 -8.03 3.38
C GLU A 10 -15.65 -7.38 2.61
N MET A 11 -16.57 -6.80 3.37
CA MET A 11 -17.67 -5.98 2.86
C MET A 11 -17.64 -4.67 3.64
N VAL A 12 -17.72 -3.54 2.95
CA VAL A 12 -17.60 -2.22 3.55
C VAL A 12 -18.73 -1.32 3.08
N ALA A 13 -19.34 -0.60 4.02
CA ALA A 13 -20.25 0.51 3.75
C ALA A 13 -19.59 1.80 4.23
N ASN A 14 -19.47 2.79 3.33
CA ASN A 14 -18.84 4.08 3.60
C ASN A 14 -19.86 5.20 3.42
N PHE A 15 -19.87 6.14 4.36
CA PHE A 15 -20.71 7.33 4.37
C PHE A 15 -19.78 8.55 4.37
N LYS A 16 -19.61 9.18 3.19
CA LYS A 16 -18.58 10.18 2.95
C LYS A 16 -19.17 11.59 2.91
N ASP A 17 -18.64 12.47 3.75
CA ASP A 17 -18.84 13.91 3.70
C ASP A 17 -17.53 14.59 3.30
N TYR A 18 -17.23 14.50 2.03
CA TYR A 18 -16.05 15.09 1.41
C TYR A 18 -16.43 16.43 0.77
N GLY A 19 -15.59 17.43 0.94
CA GLY A 19 -15.76 18.72 0.29
C GLY A 19 -15.55 18.68 -1.22
N ILE A 20 -15.25 19.81 -1.80
CA ILE A 20 -14.92 19.93 -3.23
C ILE A 20 -13.64 19.16 -3.50
N ASN A 21 -13.60 18.48 -4.66
CA ASN A 21 -12.42 17.75 -5.06
C ASN A 21 -11.19 18.65 -5.15
N ARG A 22 -10.23 18.44 -4.26
CA ARG A 22 -9.01 19.22 -4.13
C ARG A 22 -8.10 19.23 -5.36
N PHE A 23 -8.26 18.26 -6.26
CA PHE A 23 -7.43 18.13 -7.47
C PHE A 23 -8.04 18.79 -8.70
N TYR A 24 -9.36 18.80 -8.79
CA TYR A 24 -10.04 19.42 -9.91
C TYR A 24 -10.34 20.89 -9.68
N GLY A 25 -10.26 21.33 -8.41
CA GLY A 25 -10.63 22.67 -8.05
C GLY A 25 -12.11 22.94 -8.28
N GLY A 26 -12.49 24.19 -8.27
CA GLY A 26 -13.84 24.63 -8.56
C GLY A 26 -14.23 25.86 -7.77
N ASN A 27 -15.36 26.41 -8.16
CA ASN A 27 -16.01 27.51 -7.46
C ASN A 27 -16.89 26.96 -6.32
N ASP A 28 -17.30 27.80 -5.40
CA ASP A 28 -18.17 27.45 -4.26
C ASP A 28 -19.48 26.74 -4.64
N GLY A 29 -19.89 26.78 -5.89
CA GLY A 29 -21.06 26.09 -6.44
C GLY A 29 -20.77 24.70 -7.03
N ASN A 30 -19.53 24.24 -7.04
CA ASN A 30 -19.22 22.93 -7.58
C ASN A 30 -19.75 21.81 -6.66
N PRO A 31 -20.16 20.66 -7.24
CA PRO A 31 -20.72 19.59 -6.45
C PRO A 31 -19.68 19.05 -5.46
N LYS A 32 -20.13 18.82 -4.23
CA LYS A 32 -19.37 18.14 -3.21
C LYS A 32 -19.21 16.66 -3.58
N LYS A 33 -18.13 16.05 -3.12
CA LYS A 33 -17.90 14.59 -3.27
C LYS A 33 -18.54 13.75 -2.17
N ASN A 34 -19.67 14.20 -1.65
CA ASN A 34 -20.45 13.42 -0.69
C ASN A 34 -21.05 12.22 -1.40
N ARG A 35 -20.86 11.05 -0.85
CA ARG A 35 -21.47 9.83 -1.35
C ARG A 35 -21.52 8.74 -0.30
N ASN A 36 -22.52 7.88 -0.41
CA ASN A 36 -22.61 6.66 0.35
C ASN A 36 -22.31 5.49 -0.61
N THR A 37 -21.47 4.57 -0.20
CA THR A 37 -21.10 3.43 -1.02
C THR A 37 -21.17 2.15 -0.19
N ILE A 38 -21.49 1.06 -0.85
CA ILE A 38 -21.35 -0.29 -0.31
C ILE A 38 -20.58 -1.11 -1.33
N SER A 39 -19.62 -1.89 -0.86
CA SER A 39 -18.74 -2.65 -1.75
C SER A 39 -18.24 -3.92 -1.08
N ILE A 40 -17.79 -4.86 -1.90
CA ILE A 40 -16.95 -5.98 -1.50
C ILE A 40 -15.58 -5.68 -2.09
N PRO A 41 -14.69 -4.98 -1.34
CA PRO A 41 -13.40 -4.53 -1.87
C PRO A 41 -12.57 -5.70 -2.36
N ARG A 42 -12.56 -6.80 -1.62
CA ARG A 42 -11.74 -7.96 -1.95
C ARG A 42 -12.30 -9.27 -1.42
N PHE A 43 -12.01 -10.32 -2.16
CA PHE A 43 -12.14 -11.71 -1.77
C PHE A 43 -10.88 -12.45 -2.19
N VAL A 44 -10.18 -13.06 -1.24
CA VAL A 44 -8.86 -13.64 -1.44
C VAL A 44 -8.91 -15.14 -1.15
N LEU A 45 -8.31 -15.92 -2.04
CA LEU A 45 -8.12 -17.35 -1.90
C LEU A 45 -6.61 -17.63 -1.84
N ALA A 46 -6.17 -18.29 -0.77
CA ALA A 46 -4.79 -18.68 -0.57
C ALA A 46 -4.66 -20.20 -0.46
N PHE A 47 -3.65 -20.76 -1.09
CA PHE A 47 -3.35 -22.18 -0.96
C PHE A 47 -1.85 -22.47 -0.98
N ASP A 48 -1.47 -23.47 -0.18
CA ASP A 48 -0.12 -24.02 -0.18
C ASP A 48 -0.16 -25.51 -0.53
N TYR A 49 0.82 -25.97 -1.29
CA TYR A 49 1.03 -27.38 -1.56
C TYR A 49 2.45 -27.79 -1.18
N LYS A 50 2.58 -28.79 -0.31
CA LYS A 50 3.87 -29.39 0.06
C LYS A 50 4.17 -30.56 -0.87
N PHE A 51 5.11 -30.37 -1.79
CA PHE A 51 5.67 -31.51 -2.56
C PHE A 51 6.33 -32.52 -1.63
N ASN A 52 7.09 -32.00 -0.65
CA ASN A 52 7.69 -32.77 0.44
C ASN A 52 7.98 -31.82 1.64
N SER A 53 8.72 -32.29 2.65
CA SER A 53 9.05 -31.50 3.84
C SER A 53 9.90 -30.24 3.58
N LYS A 54 10.48 -30.12 2.40
CA LYS A 54 11.43 -29.05 2.04
C LYS A 54 10.95 -28.15 0.91
N TRP A 55 10.04 -28.61 0.05
CA TRP A 55 9.54 -27.87 -1.09
C TRP A 55 8.06 -27.54 -0.93
N ILE A 56 7.72 -26.26 -1.05
CA ILE A 56 6.38 -25.73 -0.87
C ILE A 56 6.06 -24.81 -2.05
N LEU A 57 4.92 -25.04 -2.69
CA LEU A 57 4.27 -24.08 -3.57
C LEU A 57 3.32 -23.24 -2.71
N GLY A 58 3.38 -21.92 -2.85
CA GLY A 58 2.38 -20.99 -2.31
C GLY A 58 1.74 -20.20 -3.43
N ALA A 59 0.44 -19.96 -3.34
CA ALA A 59 -0.27 -19.10 -4.26
C ALA A 59 -1.41 -18.37 -3.55
N GLU A 60 -1.69 -17.16 -4.02
CA GLU A 60 -2.75 -16.30 -3.52
C GLU A 60 -3.41 -15.57 -4.69
N ILE A 61 -4.74 -15.65 -4.77
CA ILE A 61 -5.55 -15.04 -5.82
C ILE A 61 -6.50 -14.05 -5.15
N GLU A 62 -6.40 -12.79 -5.55
CA GLU A 62 -7.29 -11.72 -5.10
C GLU A 62 -8.35 -11.44 -6.17
N PHE A 63 -9.58 -11.29 -5.72
CA PHE A 63 -10.70 -10.79 -6.50
C PHE A 63 -11.07 -9.43 -5.92
N GLU A 64 -10.73 -8.36 -6.60
CA GLU A 64 -11.13 -7.01 -6.21
C GLU A 64 -12.48 -6.65 -6.81
N SER A 65 -13.33 -5.97 -6.03
CA SER A 65 -14.62 -5.39 -6.46
C SER A 65 -15.51 -6.33 -7.29
N GLY A 66 -15.52 -7.62 -6.94
CA GLY A 66 -16.35 -8.63 -7.62
C GLY A 66 -15.66 -9.44 -8.72
N GLY A 67 -14.41 -9.15 -9.02
CA GLY A 67 -13.53 -10.08 -9.75
C GLY A 67 -13.71 -10.20 -11.25
N THR A 68 -14.36 -9.27 -11.95
CA THR A 68 -14.36 -9.28 -13.41
C THR A 68 -14.20 -7.86 -13.95
N GLY A 69 -13.03 -7.64 -14.44
CA GLY A 69 -12.62 -6.69 -15.44
C GLY A 69 -13.08 -5.24 -15.34
N THR A 70 -12.19 -4.40 -14.87
CA THR A 70 -12.04 -3.12 -15.53
C THR A 70 -10.97 -3.32 -16.57
N ALA A 71 -11.35 -3.44 -17.82
CA ALA A 71 -10.44 -3.16 -18.89
C ALA A 71 -10.40 -1.63 -19.04
N PHE A 72 -9.21 -1.05 -18.99
CA PHE A 72 -8.99 0.17 -19.74
C PHE A 72 -9.01 -0.22 -21.20
N GLU A 73 -10.16 -0.22 -21.83
CA GLU A 73 -10.22 -0.34 -23.28
C GLU A 73 -9.81 0.99 -23.88
N LEU A 74 -8.68 0.97 -24.57
CA LEU A 74 -8.31 1.99 -25.51
C LEU A 74 -9.08 1.71 -26.78
N GLU A 75 -10.30 2.22 -26.87
CA GLU A 75 -11.04 2.16 -28.12
C GLU A 75 -10.43 3.13 -29.13
N ASN A 76 -10.12 2.61 -30.30
CA ASN A 76 -9.72 3.38 -31.45
C ASN A 76 -11.02 3.86 -32.13
N THR A 77 -11.48 5.08 -31.84
CA THR A 77 -12.62 5.64 -32.52
C THR A 77 -12.33 5.84 -34.00
N GLU A 78 -13.36 5.89 -34.84
CA GLU A 78 -13.26 6.03 -36.31
C GLU A 78 -12.42 7.24 -36.78
N ASN A 79 -12.14 8.17 -35.91
CA ASN A 79 -11.33 9.37 -36.16
C ASN A 79 -9.86 9.25 -35.67
N GLY A 80 -9.42 8.08 -35.19
CA GLY A 80 -8.07 7.91 -34.66
C GLY A 80 -7.83 8.54 -33.30
N GLU A 81 -8.86 8.97 -32.61
CA GLU A 81 -8.81 9.37 -31.22
C GLU A 81 -9.00 8.13 -30.31
N TYR A 82 -8.15 7.99 -29.29
CA TYR A 82 -8.34 6.93 -28.32
C TYR A 82 -9.26 7.45 -27.21
N GLU A 83 -10.39 6.87 -27.04
CA GLU A 83 -11.23 7.06 -25.85
C GLU A 83 -10.85 6.01 -24.81
N THR A 84 -10.63 6.47 -23.61
CA THR A 84 -10.42 5.57 -22.46
C THR A 84 -11.78 5.37 -21.82
N GLU A 85 -12.46 4.31 -22.13
CA GLU A 85 -13.64 3.88 -21.39
C GLU A 85 -13.19 3.10 -20.15
N VAL A 86 -13.61 3.56 -18.99
CA VAL A 86 -13.44 2.84 -17.73
C VAL A 86 -14.73 2.11 -17.44
N GLU A 87 -14.84 0.87 -17.86
CA GLU A 87 -15.90 0.02 -17.36
C GLU A 87 -15.64 -0.29 -15.88
N LYS A 88 -16.62 -0.03 -15.04
CA LYS A 88 -16.57 -0.36 -13.61
C LYS A 88 -16.73 -1.86 -13.42
N GLY A 89 -15.64 -2.56 -13.38
CA GLY A 89 -15.56 -3.94 -12.98
C GLY A 89 -14.54 -4.13 -11.87
N GLY A 90 -14.35 -5.35 -11.40
CA GLY A 90 -13.29 -5.72 -10.48
C GLY A 90 -12.07 -6.26 -11.23
N GLU A 91 -11.02 -6.56 -10.48
CA GLU A 91 -9.80 -7.18 -10.96
C GLU A 91 -9.65 -8.59 -10.39
N VAL A 92 -9.09 -9.51 -11.14
CA VAL A 92 -8.58 -10.80 -10.65
C VAL A 92 -7.08 -10.78 -10.79
N ALA A 93 -6.39 -10.77 -9.66
CA ALA A 93 -4.94 -10.73 -9.62
C ALA A 93 -4.38 -11.95 -8.89
N ILE A 94 -3.25 -12.46 -9.34
CA ILE A 94 -2.46 -13.38 -8.54
C ILE A 94 -1.49 -12.53 -7.71
N GLU A 95 -1.74 -12.41 -6.41
CA GLU A 95 -0.87 -11.63 -5.52
C GLU A 95 0.43 -12.37 -5.21
N GLN A 96 0.37 -13.69 -5.12
CA GLN A 96 1.54 -14.51 -4.89
C GLN A 96 1.48 -15.79 -5.71
N PHE A 97 2.61 -16.17 -6.28
CA PHE A 97 2.84 -17.47 -6.88
C PHE A 97 4.33 -17.81 -6.78
N HIS A 98 4.69 -18.70 -5.87
CA HIS A 98 6.09 -18.92 -5.59
C HIS A 98 6.40 -20.35 -5.18
N ILE A 99 7.65 -20.75 -5.36
CA ILE A 99 8.22 -21.99 -4.80
C ILE A 99 9.22 -21.63 -3.72
N THR A 100 9.05 -22.26 -2.55
CA THR A 100 9.95 -22.11 -1.40
C THR A 100 10.73 -23.39 -1.16
N ARG A 101 12.05 -23.25 -1.02
CA ARG A 101 12.96 -24.31 -0.57
C ARG A 101 13.35 -24.07 0.88
N LEU A 102 12.92 -24.93 1.78
CA LEU A 102 13.34 -24.93 3.18
C LEU A 102 14.67 -25.69 3.30
N ILE A 103 15.72 -25.02 3.78
CA ILE A 103 17.07 -25.56 3.91
C ILE A 103 17.43 -25.68 5.39
N HIS A 104 17.38 -24.56 6.11
CA HIS A 104 17.71 -24.46 7.52
C HIS A 104 16.88 -23.34 8.16
N ARG A 105 16.75 -23.34 9.49
CA ARG A 105 16.04 -22.27 10.21
C ARG A 105 16.53 -20.86 9.84
N SER A 106 17.83 -20.72 9.63
CA SER A 106 18.44 -19.43 9.30
C SER A 106 18.63 -19.18 7.81
N LEU A 107 18.25 -20.12 6.94
CA LEU A 107 18.45 -19.99 5.50
C LEU A 107 17.39 -20.76 4.75
N ASN A 108 16.54 -20.04 4.05
CA ASN A 108 15.56 -20.58 3.11
C ASN A 108 15.59 -19.72 1.86
N VAL A 109 15.11 -20.28 0.75
CA VAL A 109 15.07 -19.58 -0.54
C VAL A 109 13.66 -19.65 -1.09
N ARG A 110 13.19 -18.55 -1.67
CA ARG A 110 11.91 -18.47 -2.36
C ARG A 110 12.12 -17.80 -3.71
N ALA A 111 11.40 -18.28 -4.73
CA ALA A 111 11.44 -17.73 -6.08
C ALA A 111 10.03 -17.67 -6.65
N GLY A 112 9.72 -16.64 -7.41
CA GLY A 112 8.44 -16.41 -8.06
C GLY A 112 7.92 -15.01 -7.87
N HIS A 113 6.59 -14.86 -7.87
CA HIS A 113 5.89 -13.64 -7.57
C HIS A 113 5.64 -13.57 -6.07
N ILE A 114 6.26 -12.62 -5.39
CA ILE A 114 6.41 -12.61 -3.92
C ILE A 114 6.19 -11.23 -3.34
N ILE A 115 5.68 -11.18 -2.12
CA ILE A 115 5.46 -9.90 -1.41
C ILE A 115 6.80 -9.23 -1.12
N VAL A 116 6.88 -7.95 -1.45
CA VAL A 116 8.02 -7.08 -1.14
C VAL A 116 7.88 -6.57 0.30
N PRO A 117 8.75 -6.95 1.25
CA PRO A 117 8.54 -6.71 2.68
C PRO A 117 8.96 -5.29 3.11
N VAL A 118 8.50 -4.28 2.37
CA VAL A 118 8.71 -2.85 2.68
C VAL A 118 7.48 -2.31 3.37
N GLY A 119 7.66 -1.75 4.55
CA GLY A 119 6.58 -1.25 5.38
C GLY A 119 5.90 -2.31 6.25
N LEU A 120 4.98 -1.84 7.09
CA LEU A 120 4.21 -2.68 8.01
C LEU A 120 2.95 -3.21 7.35
N THR A 121 2.22 -2.34 6.66
CA THR A 121 0.88 -2.64 6.12
C THR A 121 0.98 -3.61 4.96
N ASN A 122 1.98 -3.46 4.09
CA ASN A 122 2.14 -4.32 2.94
C ASN A 122 2.33 -5.81 3.33
N ALA A 123 3.15 -6.08 4.34
CA ALA A 123 3.38 -7.45 4.81
C ALA A 123 2.24 -8.01 5.68
N HIS A 124 1.31 -7.16 6.14
CA HIS A 124 0.22 -7.50 7.06
C HIS A 124 -1.07 -6.80 6.63
N HIS A 125 -1.43 -6.95 5.36
CA HIS A 125 -2.53 -6.21 4.72
C HIS A 125 -3.91 -6.81 4.96
N GLU A 126 -4.01 -8.02 5.52
CA GLU A 126 -5.29 -8.66 5.80
C GLU A 126 -6.10 -7.87 6.85
N PRO A 127 -7.42 -7.78 6.71
CA PRO A 127 -8.28 -6.95 7.56
C PRO A 127 -8.20 -7.28 9.06
N ILE A 128 -7.79 -8.49 9.44
CA ILE A 128 -7.61 -8.91 10.83
C ILE A 128 -6.39 -8.27 11.50
N ASN A 129 -5.45 -7.77 10.71
CA ASN A 129 -4.16 -7.28 11.19
C ASN A 129 -4.14 -5.79 11.54
N PHE A 130 -5.18 -5.04 11.20
CA PHE A 130 -5.28 -3.62 11.51
C PHE A 130 -6.64 -3.27 12.11
N PHE A 131 -6.70 -2.19 12.88
CA PHE A 131 -7.95 -1.62 13.34
C PHE A 131 -8.61 -0.77 12.25
N GLY A 132 -9.94 -0.60 12.40
CA GLY A 132 -10.71 0.16 11.41
C GLY A 132 -11.05 -0.63 10.15
N THR A 133 -11.94 -0.05 9.37
CA THR A 133 -12.49 -0.64 8.14
C THR A 133 -11.50 -0.55 6.98
N SER A 134 -10.61 0.45 7.01
CA SER A 134 -9.61 0.69 5.97
C SER A 134 -8.20 0.50 6.50
N ARG A 135 -7.31 0.03 5.62
CA ARG A 135 -5.85 -0.02 5.86
C ARG A 135 -5.32 1.38 6.20
N PRO A 136 -4.22 1.50 6.97
CA PRO A 136 -3.51 2.77 7.12
C PRO A 136 -3.20 3.38 5.76
N GLU A 137 -3.66 4.61 5.54
CA GLU A 137 -3.69 5.24 4.22
C GLU A 137 -2.30 5.68 3.74
N GLY A 138 -1.46 6.18 4.65
CA GLY A 138 -0.21 6.81 4.26
C GLY A 138 0.78 5.87 3.58
N GLU A 139 0.98 4.67 4.14
CA GLU A 139 1.88 3.67 3.55
C GLU A 139 1.30 3.14 2.24
N THR A 140 0.01 2.81 2.20
CA THR A 140 -0.66 2.25 1.02
C THR A 140 -0.86 3.27 -0.12
N SER A 141 -0.74 4.57 0.19
CA SER A 141 -0.74 5.61 -0.84
C SER A 141 0.63 5.82 -1.46
N LEU A 142 1.71 5.77 -0.66
CA LEU A 142 3.05 6.09 -1.12
C LEU A 142 3.79 4.92 -1.74
N LEU A 143 3.43 3.70 -1.36
CA LEU A 143 3.95 2.44 -1.90
C LEU A 143 2.86 1.72 -2.70
N PRO A 144 3.21 0.84 -3.63
CA PRO A 144 2.23 -0.04 -4.24
C PRO A 144 1.42 -0.78 -3.17
N SER A 145 0.10 -0.70 -3.24
CA SER A 145 -0.78 -1.42 -2.32
C SER A 145 -0.71 -2.90 -2.64
N THR A 146 -0.53 -3.73 -1.60
CA THR A 146 -0.22 -5.16 -1.73
C THR A 146 0.96 -5.35 -2.70
N TRP A 147 2.09 -4.79 -2.32
CA TRP A 147 3.28 -4.77 -3.17
C TRP A 147 3.90 -6.15 -3.29
N HIS A 148 3.87 -6.70 -4.46
CA HIS A 148 4.49 -7.97 -4.83
C HIS A 148 5.17 -7.84 -6.20
N GLU A 149 6.27 -8.54 -6.40
CA GLU A 149 7.10 -8.49 -7.60
C GLU A 149 7.69 -9.86 -7.93
N ASN A 150 8.07 -10.05 -9.18
CA ASN A 150 8.81 -11.22 -9.60
C ASN A 150 10.27 -11.15 -9.11
N GLY A 151 10.76 -12.23 -8.49
CA GLY A 151 12.14 -12.25 -8.00
C GLY A 151 12.54 -13.43 -7.16
N LEU A 152 13.63 -13.22 -6.44
CA LEU A 152 14.26 -14.20 -5.53
C LEU A 152 14.37 -13.61 -4.14
N GLU A 153 14.13 -14.44 -3.14
CA GLU A 153 14.24 -14.11 -1.73
C GLU A 153 15.09 -15.14 -0.99
N ILE A 154 15.97 -14.65 -0.12
CA ILE A 154 16.56 -15.42 0.98
C ILE A 154 15.98 -14.91 2.28
N PHE A 155 15.58 -15.85 3.16
CA PHE A 155 14.98 -15.50 4.43
C PHE A 155 15.28 -16.53 5.52
N GLY A 156 15.16 -16.11 6.75
CA GLY A 156 15.40 -17.00 7.89
C GLY A 156 15.26 -16.33 9.23
N SER A 157 15.51 -17.14 10.27
CA SER A 157 15.50 -16.67 11.66
C SER A 157 16.83 -17.03 12.32
N PHE A 158 17.36 -16.11 13.11
CA PHE A 158 18.59 -16.34 13.87
C PHE A 158 18.49 -15.81 15.30
N GLY A 159 19.45 -16.22 16.14
CA GLY A 159 19.45 -15.85 17.54
C GLY A 159 18.54 -16.72 18.41
N LYS A 160 18.48 -16.41 19.70
CA LYS A 160 17.69 -17.11 20.73
C LYS A 160 17.25 -16.15 21.85
N GLY A 161 16.13 -16.45 22.50
CA GLY A 161 15.62 -15.66 23.62
C GLY A 161 15.42 -14.21 23.23
N TYR A 162 15.96 -13.29 24.03
CA TYR A 162 15.86 -11.85 23.77
C TYR A 162 16.63 -11.36 22.55
N ALA A 163 17.56 -12.14 22.00
CA ALA A 163 18.30 -11.84 20.78
C ALA A 163 17.77 -12.64 19.59
N SER A 164 16.46 -12.63 19.37
CA SER A 164 15.79 -13.35 18.26
C SER A 164 15.41 -12.39 17.15
N PHE A 165 15.79 -12.75 15.91
CA PHE A 165 15.57 -11.95 14.71
C PHE A 165 15.08 -12.81 13.56
N ASP A 166 14.26 -12.18 12.68
CA ASP A 166 13.94 -12.65 11.34
C ASP A 166 14.56 -11.71 10.32
N TYR A 167 14.98 -12.23 9.18
CA TYR A 167 15.48 -11.41 8.08
C TYR A 167 14.91 -11.87 6.73
N GLN A 168 14.81 -10.93 5.81
CA GLN A 168 14.48 -11.15 4.41
C GLN A 168 15.41 -10.29 3.56
N ALA A 169 15.93 -10.87 2.49
CA ALA A 169 16.74 -10.16 1.49
C ALA A 169 16.30 -10.62 0.10
N MET A 170 16.02 -9.68 -0.78
CA MET A 170 15.40 -9.96 -2.07
C MET A 170 16.09 -9.21 -3.21
N VAL A 171 16.01 -9.82 -4.38
CA VAL A 171 16.24 -9.17 -5.67
C VAL A 171 14.98 -9.36 -6.49
N VAL A 172 14.33 -8.25 -6.84
CA VAL A 172 13.02 -8.24 -7.49
C VAL A 172 13.00 -7.30 -8.69
N ALA A 173 11.98 -7.38 -9.52
CA ALA A 173 11.73 -6.37 -10.56
C ALA A 173 11.64 -4.99 -9.91
N GLY A 174 12.30 -4.00 -10.51
CA GLY A 174 12.31 -2.62 -10.01
C GLY A 174 11.06 -1.87 -10.45
N LEU A 175 10.68 -0.82 -9.71
CA LEU A 175 9.54 0.03 -10.06
C LEU A 175 9.74 0.73 -11.42
N ASN A 176 8.62 1.00 -12.08
CA ASN A 176 8.54 1.69 -13.35
C ASN A 176 8.05 3.14 -13.15
N PRO A 177 8.81 4.16 -13.57
CA PRO A 177 8.47 5.57 -13.32
C PRO A 177 7.29 6.08 -14.14
N ASN A 178 6.78 5.34 -15.11
CA ASN A 178 5.56 5.69 -15.84
C ASN A 178 4.35 5.85 -14.92
N GLY A 179 4.31 5.09 -13.82
CA GLY A 179 3.27 5.15 -12.81
C GLY A 179 3.52 6.16 -11.67
N PHE A 180 4.62 6.90 -11.68
CA PHE A 180 4.90 7.87 -10.60
C PHE A 180 4.08 9.14 -10.78
N ASP A 181 3.45 9.59 -9.70
CA ASP A 181 2.56 10.73 -9.74
C ASP A 181 2.67 11.66 -8.52
N ARG A 182 1.97 12.79 -8.58
CA ARG A 182 1.95 13.79 -7.50
C ARG A 182 1.19 13.34 -6.26
N ASN A 183 0.26 12.40 -6.39
CA ASN A 183 -0.66 11.98 -5.33
C ASN A 183 -0.14 10.78 -4.55
N THR A 184 0.47 9.85 -5.27
CA THR A 184 0.91 8.55 -4.74
C THR A 184 2.42 8.37 -4.76
N TRP A 185 3.17 9.38 -5.20
CA TRP A 185 4.63 9.34 -5.34
C TRP A 185 5.07 8.17 -6.22
N VAL A 186 5.53 7.03 -5.66
CA VAL A 186 5.89 5.83 -6.41
C VAL A 186 4.83 4.71 -6.31
N GLY A 187 3.71 4.98 -5.65
CA GLY A 187 2.69 3.98 -5.32
C GLY A 187 2.07 3.27 -6.53
N SER A 188 1.99 3.93 -7.67
CA SER A 188 1.49 3.33 -8.91
C SER A 188 2.61 2.82 -9.84
N GLY A 189 3.83 2.65 -9.31
CA GLY A 189 4.99 2.23 -10.10
C GLY A 189 5.23 0.73 -10.16
N LYS A 190 4.38 -0.11 -9.57
CA LYS A 190 4.45 -1.56 -9.70
C LYS A 190 4.35 -1.95 -11.17
N GLN A 191 5.18 -2.89 -11.61
CA GLN A 191 5.10 -3.42 -12.97
C GLN A 191 3.90 -4.37 -13.11
N GLY A 192 3.71 -4.95 -14.28
CA GLY A 192 2.54 -5.74 -14.61
C GLY A 192 2.29 -6.92 -13.64
N ILE A 193 1.07 -7.43 -13.70
CA ILE A 193 0.66 -8.62 -12.95
C ILE A 193 0.74 -9.79 -13.93
N PHE A 194 1.73 -10.69 -13.77
CA PHE A 194 1.97 -11.84 -14.66
C PHE A 194 2.27 -11.52 -16.12
N GLU A 195 2.48 -10.26 -16.44
CA GLU A 195 3.09 -9.87 -17.70
C GLU A 195 4.61 -9.96 -17.60
N GLU A 196 5.28 -9.67 -18.68
CA GLU A 196 6.73 -9.61 -18.75
C GLU A 196 7.24 -8.38 -17.99
N ASP A 197 7.77 -8.58 -16.78
CA ASP A 197 8.40 -7.50 -16.03
C ASP A 197 9.76 -7.14 -16.61
N ASN A 198 10.02 -5.86 -16.78
CA ASN A 198 11.33 -5.38 -17.16
C ASN A 198 12.30 -5.48 -15.96
N PHE A 199 13.31 -6.32 -16.09
CA PHE A 199 14.32 -6.60 -15.07
C PHE A 199 15.67 -5.93 -15.37
N THR A 200 15.69 -4.89 -16.21
CA THR A 200 16.93 -4.21 -16.62
C THR A 200 17.62 -3.52 -15.44
N SER A 201 16.85 -2.94 -14.54
CA SER A 201 17.34 -2.37 -13.28
C SER A 201 16.59 -3.00 -12.10
N PRO A 202 17.04 -4.16 -11.60
CA PRO A 202 16.40 -4.82 -10.48
C PRO A 202 16.49 -3.99 -9.21
N ALA A 203 15.57 -4.25 -8.31
CA ALA A 203 15.57 -3.67 -6.98
C ALA A 203 16.10 -4.66 -5.95
N TYR A 204 16.80 -4.13 -4.96
CA TYR A 204 17.32 -4.85 -3.80
C TYR A 204 16.53 -4.45 -2.58
N VAL A 205 16.02 -5.45 -1.85
CA VAL A 205 15.20 -5.24 -0.66
C VAL A 205 15.81 -5.98 0.51
N PHE A 206 15.82 -5.32 1.65
CA PHE A 206 16.25 -5.92 2.91
C PHE A 206 15.28 -5.57 4.02
N ARG A 207 14.91 -6.55 4.85
CA ARG A 207 14.13 -6.39 6.06
C ARG A 207 14.74 -7.16 7.22
N LEU A 208 14.75 -6.54 8.40
CA LEU A 208 15.14 -7.16 9.66
C LEU A 208 14.05 -6.91 10.70
N ASP A 209 13.61 -7.96 11.36
CA ASP A 209 12.62 -7.91 12.43
C ASP A 209 13.20 -8.46 13.73
N TYR A 210 13.19 -7.67 14.77
CA TYR A 210 13.44 -8.10 16.14
C TYR A 210 12.16 -8.67 16.77
N LYS A 211 12.27 -9.83 17.40
CA LYS A 211 11.15 -10.52 18.07
C LYS A 211 11.52 -11.16 19.41
N GLY A 212 12.56 -10.67 20.06
CA GLY A 212 13.08 -11.23 21.30
C GLY A 212 12.18 -11.07 22.52
N VAL A 213 11.27 -10.09 22.52
CA VAL A 213 10.31 -9.85 23.61
C VAL A 213 8.94 -10.41 23.20
N PRO A 214 8.30 -11.25 24.02
CA PRO A 214 6.97 -11.77 23.73
C PRO A 214 5.95 -10.65 23.45
N GLY A 215 5.26 -10.75 22.32
CA GLY A 215 4.28 -9.77 21.87
C GLY A 215 4.86 -8.54 21.19
N LEU A 216 6.18 -8.31 21.23
CA LEU A 216 6.85 -7.20 20.56
C LEU A 216 7.53 -7.67 19.27
N ARG A 217 7.28 -6.95 18.18
CA ARG A 217 8.03 -7.01 16.94
C ARG A 217 8.46 -5.60 16.56
N VAL A 218 9.73 -5.40 16.23
CA VAL A 218 10.28 -4.15 15.73
C VAL A 218 10.97 -4.45 14.42
N GLY A 219 10.54 -3.84 13.33
CA GLY A 219 11.02 -4.06 11.99
C GLY A 219 11.66 -2.83 11.37
N ALA A 220 12.59 -3.05 10.48
CA ALA A 220 13.12 -2.03 9.58
C ALA A 220 13.32 -2.64 8.20
N SER A 221 13.02 -1.87 7.15
CA SER A 221 13.27 -2.30 5.78
C SER A 221 13.88 -1.20 4.92
N PHE A 222 14.54 -1.65 3.87
CA PHE A 222 15.19 -0.81 2.88
C PHE A 222 14.93 -1.36 1.48
N TYR A 223 14.56 -0.47 0.55
CA TYR A 223 14.42 -0.76 -0.87
C TYR A 223 15.35 0.15 -1.67
N TYR A 224 16.03 -0.41 -2.65
CA TYR A 224 16.91 0.30 -3.54
C TYR A 224 16.75 -0.18 -4.99
N CYS A 225 16.44 0.72 -5.91
CA CYS A 225 16.52 0.53 -7.35
C CYS A 225 17.49 1.56 -7.91
N ALA A 226 18.48 1.13 -8.70
CA ALA A 226 19.55 2.01 -9.18
C ALA A 226 19.08 2.96 -10.29
N ASP A 227 18.14 2.51 -11.10
CA ASP A 227 17.61 3.28 -12.24
C ASP A 227 16.23 2.79 -12.66
N ALA A 228 15.18 3.35 -12.07
CA ALA A 228 13.83 2.99 -12.43
C ALA A 228 13.49 3.33 -13.89
N GLY A 229 14.18 4.32 -14.49
CA GLY A 229 14.00 4.70 -15.90
C GLY A 229 14.29 3.58 -16.87
N ALA A 230 15.26 2.71 -16.53
CA ALA A 230 15.61 1.55 -17.34
C ALA A 230 14.56 0.43 -17.32
N ASN A 231 13.57 0.50 -16.41
CA ASN A 231 12.46 -0.45 -16.34
C ASN A 231 11.22 0.03 -17.11
N SER A 232 11.30 1.20 -17.74
CA SER A 232 10.18 1.74 -18.53
C SER A 232 10.18 1.17 -19.95
N ASP A 233 9.01 0.82 -20.47
CA ASP A 233 8.81 0.51 -21.88
C ASP A 233 9.05 1.73 -22.78
N LYS A 234 9.09 2.92 -22.17
CA LYS A 234 9.39 4.20 -22.83
C LYS A 234 10.78 4.69 -22.45
N GLU A 235 11.78 3.83 -22.55
CA GLU A 235 13.19 4.10 -22.21
C GLU A 235 13.69 5.44 -22.74
N GLN A 236 13.41 5.75 -24.00
CA GLN A 236 13.83 7.02 -24.62
C GLN A 236 13.24 8.25 -23.91
N THR A 237 12.11 8.12 -23.23
CA THR A 237 11.49 9.22 -22.49
C THR A 237 12.33 9.61 -21.27
N TYR A 238 12.93 8.64 -20.58
CA TYR A 238 13.72 8.87 -19.36
C TYR A 238 15.22 8.97 -19.63
N ALA A 239 15.73 8.33 -20.65
CA ALA A 239 17.16 8.33 -21.01
C ALA A 239 17.75 9.75 -21.15
N ASN A 240 16.95 10.71 -21.63
CA ASN A 240 17.37 12.11 -21.78
C ASN A 240 17.51 12.86 -20.45
N TYR A 241 17.06 12.29 -19.34
CA TYR A 241 17.06 12.93 -18.02
C TYR A 241 18.06 12.29 -17.04
N GLY A 242 18.71 11.20 -17.45
CA GLY A 242 19.66 10.46 -16.63
C GLY A 242 18.98 9.44 -15.69
N LYS A 243 19.77 8.83 -14.82
CA LYS A 243 19.32 7.77 -13.93
C LYS A 243 18.27 8.24 -12.91
N ILE A 244 17.35 7.37 -12.58
CA ILE A 244 16.25 7.58 -11.64
C ILE A 244 16.39 6.61 -10.46
N PRO A 245 17.30 6.86 -9.51
CA PRO A 245 17.47 5.99 -8.34
C PRO A 245 16.35 6.20 -7.34
N ILE A 246 15.88 5.09 -6.76
CA ILE A 246 14.87 5.07 -5.70
C ILE A 246 15.49 4.50 -4.44
N ARG A 247 15.23 5.12 -3.29
CA ARG A 247 15.58 4.64 -1.95
C ARG A 247 14.39 4.81 -1.04
N ILE A 248 13.97 3.73 -0.38
CA ILE A 248 12.86 3.75 0.56
C ILE A 248 13.34 3.12 1.86
N PHE A 249 13.12 3.83 2.96
CA PHE A 249 13.41 3.37 4.31
C PHE A 249 12.12 3.29 5.09
N THR A 250 11.90 2.19 5.80
CA THR A 250 10.79 2.07 6.73
C THR A 250 11.26 1.53 8.07
N ALA A 251 10.58 1.94 9.12
CA ALA A 251 10.70 1.31 10.42
C ALA A 251 9.30 1.15 11.02
N ASP A 252 9.08 0.05 11.70
CA ASP A 252 7.79 -0.27 12.29
C ASP A 252 7.94 -1.00 13.63
N ALA A 253 6.89 -0.91 14.43
CA ALA A 253 6.80 -1.64 15.68
C ALA A 253 5.36 -2.11 15.92
N GLN A 254 5.23 -3.31 16.44
CA GLN A 254 3.95 -3.89 16.86
C GLN A 254 4.12 -4.45 18.26
N TYR A 255 3.15 -4.18 19.14
CA TYR A 255 3.08 -4.80 20.43
C TYR A 255 1.67 -5.31 20.70
N ARG A 256 1.58 -6.58 21.12
CA ARG A 256 0.32 -7.22 21.44
C ARG A 256 0.41 -8.01 22.73
N ASN A 257 -0.47 -7.73 23.64
CA ASN A 257 -0.69 -8.54 24.82
C ASN A 257 -2.19 -8.79 25.02
N LYS A 258 -2.57 -9.39 26.14
CA LYS A 258 -3.99 -9.67 26.42
C LYS A 258 -4.87 -8.42 26.56
N TYR A 259 -4.29 -7.27 26.90
CA TYR A 259 -5.02 -6.03 27.15
C TYR A 259 -4.98 -5.05 25.99
N VAL A 260 -3.83 -4.93 25.34
CA VAL A 260 -3.55 -3.88 24.35
C VAL A 260 -2.95 -4.48 23.09
N THR A 261 -3.37 -3.96 21.98
CA THR A 261 -2.68 -4.12 20.68
C THR A 261 -2.35 -2.73 20.16
N THR A 262 -1.09 -2.49 19.85
CA THR A 262 -0.63 -1.24 19.25
C THR A 262 0.38 -1.52 18.17
N ARG A 263 0.44 -0.64 17.18
CA ARG A 263 1.43 -0.67 16.11
C ARG A 263 1.62 0.73 15.55
N GLY A 264 2.75 0.93 14.94
CA GLY A 264 3.08 2.16 14.25
C GLY A 264 4.19 1.93 13.25
N ASN A 265 4.27 2.81 12.29
CA ASN A 265 5.26 2.77 11.21
C ASN A 265 5.67 4.18 10.79
N ILE A 266 6.86 4.26 10.23
CA ILE A 266 7.37 5.43 9.54
C ILE A 266 7.92 4.99 8.19
N LEU A 267 7.78 5.84 7.20
CA LEU A 267 8.30 5.67 5.85
C LEU A 267 8.97 6.98 5.41
N TYR A 268 10.15 6.85 4.85
CA TYR A 268 10.86 7.93 4.17
C TYR A 268 11.32 7.46 2.79
N GLY A 269 10.87 8.17 1.77
CA GLY A 269 11.19 7.91 0.38
C GLY A 269 12.10 8.99 -0.22
N ASN A 270 13.04 8.56 -1.05
CA ASN A 270 13.90 9.45 -1.84
C ASN A 270 13.95 8.97 -3.29
N LEU A 271 13.54 9.84 -4.20
CA LEU A 271 13.59 9.67 -5.65
C LEU A 271 14.63 10.62 -6.22
N GLY A 272 15.69 10.09 -6.79
CA GLY A 272 16.64 10.90 -7.52
C GLY A 272 16.07 11.33 -8.87
N ASN A 273 16.52 12.50 -9.34
CA ASN A 273 16.10 13.06 -10.62
C ASN A 273 14.58 13.23 -10.76
N SER A 274 13.92 13.61 -9.69
CA SER A 274 12.47 13.78 -9.67
C SER A 274 11.96 14.90 -10.59
N LEU A 275 12.79 15.91 -10.84
CA LEU A 275 12.52 16.94 -11.86
C LEU A 275 12.49 16.33 -13.25
N GLY A 276 13.47 15.48 -13.59
CA GLY A 276 13.52 14.77 -14.87
C GLY A 276 12.31 13.84 -15.06
N VAL A 277 11.94 13.09 -14.02
CA VAL A 277 10.72 12.27 -14.03
C VAL A 277 9.49 13.11 -14.30
N SER A 278 9.33 14.24 -13.61
CA SER A 278 8.19 15.14 -13.80
C SER A 278 8.14 15.70 -15.21
N GLN A 279 9.27 16.09 -15.79
CA GLN A 279 9.36 16.60 -17.15
C GLN A 279 9.08 15.52 -18.20
N ALA A 280 9.53 14.29 -17.96
CA ALA A 280 9.24 13.16 -18.83
C ALA A 280 7.75 12.80 -18.79
N ASN A 281 7.16 12.74 -17.60
CA ASN A 281 5.74 12.38 -17.43
C ASN A 281 4.79 13.38 -18.09
N VAL A 282 5.13 14.67 -18.11
CA VAL A 282 4.36 15.68 -18.87
C VAL A 282 4.41 15.45 -20.39
N LYS A 283 5.47 14.81 -20.89
CA LYS A 283 5.62 14.49 -22.31
C LYS A 283 5.02 13.15 -22.72
N LEU A 284 4.59 12.33 -21.78
CA LEU A 284 3.80 11.16 -22.09
C LEU A 284 2.54 11.63 -22.84
N SER A 285 2.09 10.85 -23.82
CA SER A 285 0.94 11.20 -24.64
C SER A 285 -0.21 11.75 -23.81
N ASN A 286 -0.92 12.79 -24.30
CA ASN A 286 -2.14 13.31 -23.66
C ASN A 286 -3.18 12.22 -23.37
N LYS A 287 -3.05 11.09 -24.00
CA LYS A 287 -3.85 9.88 -23.82
C LYS A 287 -3.30 8.96 -22.72
N SER A 288 -2.13 9.26 -22.14
CA SER A 288 -1.61 8.53 -20.99
C SER A 288 -2.28 8.99 -19.70
N PRO A 289 -2.80 8.08 -18.87
CA PRO A 289 -3.35 8.43 -17.56
C PRO A 289 -2.32 9.08 -16.63
N TYR A 290 -1.03 8.95 -16.91
CA TYR A 290 0.07 9.49 -16.12
C TYR A 290 0.44 10.94 -16.45
N SER A 291 0.17 11.40 -17.67
CA SER A 291 0.65 12.69 -18.17
C SER A 291 0.23 13.93 -17.36
N ARG A 292 -0.86 13.83 -16.60
CA ARG A 292 -1.43 14.93 -15.79
C ARG A 292 -1.04 14.90 -14.33
N LEU A 293 -0.21 13.96 -13.92
CA LEU A 293 0.03 13.66 -12.51
C LEU A 293 1.37 14.23 -11.97
N ALA A 294 2.07 15.03 -12.76
CA ALA A 294 3.23 15.79 -12.31
C ALA A 294 2.81 16.99 -11.45
N PRO A 295 3.68 17.50 -10.53
CA PRO A 295 5.06 17.08 -10.31
C PRO A 295 5.19 15.86 -9.38
N VAL A 296 6.19 15.01 -9.66
CA VAL A 296 6.61 13.94 -8.76
C VAL A 296 7.70 14.47 -7.85
N ALA A 297 7.57 14.30 -6.56
CA ALA A 297 8.51 14.88 -5.59
C ALA A 297 9.78 14.04 -5.41
N LYS A 298 10.85 14.71 -5.00
CA LYS A 298 12.10 14.07 -4.58
C LYS A 298 11.94 13.23 -3.32
N ASN A 299 11.20 13.75 -2.34
CA ASN A 299 10.98 13.06 -1.07
C ASN A 299 9.51 12.92 -0.76
N ALA A 300 9.16 11.77 -0.22
CA ALA A 300 7.86 11.47 0.36
C ALA A 300 8.03 10.92 1.78
N VAL A 301 7.03 11.13 2.62
CA VAL A 301 7.04 10.70 4.02
C VAL A 301 5.66 10.23 4.45
N SER A 302 5.61 9.18 5.26
CA SER A 302 4.40 8.84 6.02
C SER A 302 4.76 8.31 7.40
N TYR A 303 3.85 8.48 8.35
CA TYR A 303 3.90 7.82 9.64
C TYR A 303 2.49 7.60 10.16
N ALA A 304 2.31 6.51 10.88
CA ALA A 304 1.05 6.14 11.49
C ALA A 304 1.28 5.49 12.85
N ALA A 305 0.31 5.63 13.73
CA ALA A 305 0.26 4.90 14.99
C ALA A 305 -1.20 4.58 15.32
N GLU A 306 -1.45 3.34 15.76
CA GLU A 306 -2.76 2.95 16.24
C GLU A 306 -2.65 2.13 17.53
N ALA A 307 -3.69 2.21 18.36
CA ALA A 307 -3.79 1.44 19.59
C ALA A 307 -5.25 1.07 19.87
N GLY A 308 -5.46 -0.15 20.32
CA GLY A 308 -6.76 -0.64 20.75
C GLY A 308 -6.67 -1.42 22.05
N ILE A 309 -7.73 -1.36 22.85
CA ILE A 309 -7.80 -1.97 24.20
C ILE A 309 -8.84 -3.08 24.19
N ASN A 310 -8.46 -4.27 24.64
CA ASN A 310 -9.38 -5.41 24.77
C ASN A 310 -10.28 -5.26 26.00
N ILE A 311 -11.50 -4.84 25.79
CA ILE A 311 -12.48 -4.61 26.86
C ILE A 311 -12.72 -5.87 27.70
N ARG A 312 -12.85 -7.04 27.10
CA ARG A 312 -13.02 -8.30 27.83
C ARG A 312 -11.88 -8.52 28.85
N SER A 313 -10.66 -8.27 28.45
CA SER A 313 -9.49 -8.48 29.31
C SER A 313 -9.41 -7.47 30.44
N VAL A 314 -9.81 -6.23 30.21
CA VAL A 314 -9.90 -5.18 31.24
C VAL A 314 -10.88 -5.57 32.33
N PHE A 315 -12.02 -6.18 31.98
CA PHE A 315 -13.02 -6.69 32.92
C PHE A 315 -12.76 -8.15 33.35
N GLY A 316 -11.49 -8.49 33.58
CA GLY A 316 -11.08 -9.76 34.17
C GLY A 316 -11.21 -11.00 33.27
N GLY A 317 -11.41 -10.83 31.98
CA GLY A 317 -11.51 -11.93 31.01
C GLY A 317 -12.86 -12.68 31.05
N ASN A 318 -13.90 -12.07 31.61
CA ASN A 318 -15.24 -12.68 31.68
C ASN A 318 -15.77 -13.03 30.28
N LYS A 319 -16.00 -14.30 30.01
CA LYS A 319 -16.45 -14.80 28.69
C LYS A 319 -17.84 -14.29 28.26
N LYS A 320 -18.64 -13.76 29.19
CA LYS A 320 -19.93 -13.12 28.87
C LYS A 320 -19.75 -11.75 28.20
N ILE A 321 -18.59 -11.12 28.37
CA ILE A 321 -18.24 -9.85 27.70
C ILE A 321 -17.68 -10.17 26.31
N PRO A 322 -18.22 -9.57 25.24
CA PRO A 322 -17.68 -9.77 23.90
C PRO A 322 -16.23 -9.25 23.76
N VAL A 323 -15.48 -9.78 22.80
CA VAL A 323 -14.14 -9.27 22.47
C VAL A 323 -14.32 -8.03 21.61
N ILE A 324 -14.25 -6.87 22.24
CA ILE A 324 -14.34 -5.58 21.57
C ILE A 324 -13.05 -4.80 21.85
N TYR A 325 -12.54 -4.15 20.80
CA TYR A 325 -11.42 -3.23 20.87
C TYR A 325 -11.90 -1.84 20.44
N PRO A 326 -12.21 -0.91 21.36
CA PRO A 326 -12.13 0.51 21.03
C PRO A 326 -10.70 0.84 20.65
N PHE A 327 -10.54 1.62 19.60
CA PHE A 327 -9.24 2.00 19.07
C PHE A 327 -9.20 3.45 18.62
N ALA A 328 -8.00 3.98 18.51
CA ALA A 328 -7.72 5.23 17.83
C ALA A 328 -6.46 5.06 16.96
N ARG A 329 -6.44 5.76 15.83
CA ARG A 329 -5.34 5.80 14.88
C ARG A 329 -5.08 7.24 14.45
N TYR A 330 -3.82 7.61 14.40
CA TYR A 330 -3.36 8.84 13.77
C TYR A 330 -2.44 8.49 12.60
N GLU A 331 -2.60 9.22 11.50
CA GLU A 331 -1.82 9.06 10.30
C GLU A 331 -1.44 10.42 9.73
N TYR A 332 -0.24 10.48 9.18
CA TYR A 332 0.22 11.59 8.36
C TYR A 332 0.95 11.05 7.16
N TYR A 333 0.69 11.63 6.00
CA TYR A 333 1.51 11.37 4.83
C TYR A 333 1.59 12.59 3.92
N ASN A 334 2.71 12.67 3.21
CA ASN A 334 2.96 13.70 2.23
C ASN A 334 3.76 13.11 1.05
N PRO A 335 3.10 12.85 -0.09
CA PRO A 335 3.78 12.40 -1.31
C PRO A 335 4.71 13.48 -1.89
N GLN A 336 4.58 14.73 -1.47
CA GLN A 336 5.31 15.88 -1.96
C GLN A 336 6.04 16.64 -0.83
N GLU A 337 6.77 15.91 0.00
CA GLU A 337 7.48 16.48 1.16
C GLU A 337 8.55 17.49 0.72
N LYS A 338 9.31 17.14 -0.32
CA LYS A 338 10.36 18.01 -0.86
C LYS A 338 10.58 17.73 -2.35
N GLY A 339 10.65 18.79 -3.13
CA GLY A 339 11.04 18.75 -4.55
C GLY A 339 12.54 18.98 -4.77
N GLU A 340 13.00 18.82 -5.98
CA GLU A 340 14.28 19.33 -6.44
C GLU A 340 14.21 20.85 -6.69
N LYS A 341 15.38 21.46 -6.86
CA LYS A 341 15.45 22.89 -7.21
C LYS A 341 14.68 23.16 -8.51
N GLY A 342 13.74 24.09 -8.45
CA GLY A 342 12.87 24.43 -9.59
C GLY A 342 11.53 23.71 -9.62
N GLN A 343 11.27 22.76 -8.70
CA GLN A 343 9.94 22.17 -8.53
C GLN A 343 9.13 22.90 -7.45
N THR A 344 7.84 23.10 -7.74
CA THR A 344 6.87 23.61 -6.76
C THR A 344 6.02 22.47 -6.25
N MET A 345 6.05 22.22 -4.94
CA MET A 345 5.29 21.16 -4.31
C MET A 345 3.88 21.61 -3.95
N GLU A 346 2.92 20.70 -4.05
CA GLU A 346 1.51 20.97 -3.82
C GLU A 346 1.10 20.50 -2.43
N LYS A 347 0.95 21.40 -1.50
CA LYS A 347 0.52 21.09 -0.12
C LYS A 347 -0.85 20.38 -0.04
N ARG A 348 -1.69 20.51 -1.06
CA ARG A 348 -2.98 19.79 -1.15
C ARG A 348 -2.85 18.27 -1.23
N CYS A 349 -1.65 17.74 -1.48
CA CYS A 349 -1.37 16.31 -1.44
C CYS A 349 -1.06 15.81 -0.02
N GLN A 350 -0.72 16.72 0.89
CA GLN A 350 -0.46 16.41 2.30
C GLN A 350 -1.76 16.09 3.03
N VAL A 351 -1.77 15.04 3.83
CA VAL A 351 -2.92 14.61 4.63
C VAL A 351 -2.49 14.25 6.04
N SER A 352 -3.25 14.71 7.02
CA SER A 352 -3.23 14.15 8.37
C SER A 352 -4.62 13.63 8.72
N MET A 353 -4.71 12.48 9.37
CA MET A 353 -5.97 11.82 9.63
C MET A 353 -6.05 11.25 11.03
N TRP A 354 -7.20 11.45 11.68
CA TRP A 354 -7.58 10.72 12.87
C TRP A 354 -8.71 9.75 12.54
N THR A 355 -8.57 8.53 13.01
CA THR A 355 -9.62 7.50 12.94
C THR A 355 -9.86 6.96 14.34
N ALA A 356 -11.11 6.84 14.75
CA ALA A 356 -11.49 6.21 16.00
C ALA A 356 -12.70 5.30 15.79
N GLY A 357 -12.75 4.17 16.46
CA GLY A 357 -13.82 3.21 16.26
C GLY A 357 -13.75 2.00 17.15
N LEU A 358 -14.47 0.97 16.73
CA LEU A 358 -14.64 -0.29 17.42
C LEU A 358 -14.38 -1.47 16.48
N ASN A 359 -13.63 -2.46 16.95
CA ASN A 359 -13.54 -3.78 16.32
C ASN A 359 -14.17 -4.82 17.24
N TRP A 360 -15.26 -5.43 16.81
CA TRP A 360 -15.92 -6.51 17.52
C TRP A 360 -15.59 -7.86 16.88
N TYR A 361 -14.84 -8.68 17.60
CA TYR A 361 -14.53 -10.05 17.18
C TYR A 361 -15.69 -10.98 17.60
N ALA A 362 -16.67 -11.15 16.72
CA ALA A 362 -17.77 -12.07 16.93
C ALA A 362 -17.28 -13.52 17.04
N LEU A 363 -16.28 -13.87 16.22
CA LEU A 363 -15.49 -15.10 16.25
C LEU A 363 -14.00 -14.76 16.16
N PRO A 364 -13.09 -15.69 16.45
CA PRO A 364 -11.64 -15.43 16.30
C PRO A 364 -11.21 -14.98 14.89
N ASN A 365 -11.97 -15.36 13.88
CA ASN A 365 -11.73 -15.09 12.45
C ASN A 365 -12.88 -14.29 11.79
N LEU A 366 -13.80 -13.73 12.56
CA LEU A 366 -14.87 -12.85 12.07
C LEU A 366 -14.89 -11.57 12.90
N VAL A 367 -14.57 -10.46 12.27
CA VAL A 367 -14.56 -9.14 12.90
C VAL A 367 -15.56 -8.19 12.21
N ILE A 368 -16.36 -7.52 13.03
CA ILE A 368 -17.22 -6.42 12.60
C ILE A 368 -16.58 -5.13 13.10
N LYS A 369 -16.40 -4.18 12.20
CA LYS A 369 -15.70 -2.93 12.47
C LYS A 369 -16.63 -1.76 12.21
N ALA A 370 -16.49 -0.72 13.00
CA ALA A 370 -17.13 0.57 12.73
C ALA A 370 -16.18 1.69 13.17
N ASP A 371 -15.98 2.66 12.32
CA ASP A 371 -15.09 3.79 12.63
C ASP A 371 -15.56 5.11 12.00
N TYR A 372 -15.01 6.17 12.54
CA TYR A 372 -15.14 7.51 12.03
C TYR A 372 -13.75 8.08 11.78
N ALA A 373 -13.51 8.51 10.56
CA ALA A 373 -12.26 9.13 10.13
C ALA A 373 -12.48 10.61 9.81
N THR A 374 -11.56 11.46 10.24
CA THR A 374 -11.49 12.86 9.84
C THR A 374 -10.13 13.13 9.24
N ARG A 375 -10.12 13.60 8.01
CA ARG A 375 -8.93 13.85 7.20
C ARG A 375 -8.75 15.35 7.01
N GLN A 376 -7.58 15.87 7.33
CA GLN A 376 -7.20 17.27 7.15
C GLN A 376 -6.22 17.38 5.97
N ILE A 377 -6.59 18.20 5.01
CA ILE A 377 -5.79 18.47 3.81
C ILE A 377 -4.84 19.65 4.09
N GLY A 378 -3.59 19.55 3.68
CA GLY A 378 -2.53 20.48 4.02
C GLY A 378 -2.62 21.87 3.38
N THR A 379 -3.54 22.12 2.46
CA THR A 379 -3.76 23.45 1.89
C THR A 379 -5.20 23.85 1.97
N ASN A 380 -5.41 25.13 2.21
CA ASN A 380 -6.72 25.74 2.30
C ASN A 380 -7.24 26.28 0.98
N LYS A 381 -6.42 26.32 -0.05
CA LYS A 381 -6.84 26.84 -1.35
C LYS A 381 -6.91 25.70 -2.34
N VAL A 382 -8.07 25.23 -2.61
CA VAL A 382 -8.35 24.44 -3.79
C VAL A 382 -8.37 25.39 -4.97
N PHE A 383 -7.68 25.02 -6.03
CA PHE A 383 -7.53 25.86 -7.22
C PHE A 383 -8.88 26.38 -7.71
N GLY A 384 -9.04 27.71 -7.85
CA GLY A 384 -10.27 28.35 -8.28
C GLY A 384 -11.38 28.48 -7.23
N VAL A 385 -11.13 28.10 -5.96
CA VAL A 385 -12.12 28.22 -4.88
C VAL A 385 -11.71 29.32 -3.91
N SER A 386 -12.69 30.18 -3.57
CA SER A 386 -12.46 31.31 -2.65
C SER A 386 -12.38 30.87 -1.19
N LYS A 387 -13.05 29.79 -0.83
CA LYS A 387 -13.07 29.22 0.52
C LYS A 387 -12.10 28.04 0.65
N SER A 388 -11.65 27.84 1.88
CA SER A 388 -10.80 26.71 2.25
C SER A 388 -11.64 25.45 2.48
N TYR A 389 -11.24 24.36 1.82
CA TYR A 389 -11.80 23.03 2.04
C TYR A 389 -10.65 22.11 2.42
N ASN A 390 -10.50 21.87 3.71
CA ASN A 390 -9.37 21.12 4.26
C ASN A 390 -9.80 19.96 5.16
N SER A 391 -11.07 19.59 5.12
CA SER A 391 -11.60 18.49 5.92
C SER A 391 -12.43 17.55 5.07
N GLU A 392 -12.18 16.26 5.20
CA GLU A 392 -12.94 15.17 4.63
C GLU A 392 -13.29 14.20 5.76
N ASN A 393 -14.59 13.89 5.93
CA ASN A 393 -15.05 13.04 7.00
C ASN A 393 -15.70 11.79 6.43
N GLU A 394 -15.55 10.68 7.13
CA GLU A 394 -16.09 9.40 6.70
C GLU A 394 -16.49 8.55 7.91
N PHE A 395 -17.71 8.01 7.87
CA PHE A 395 -18.14 6.94 8.75
C PHE A 395 -18.18 5.65 7.95
N SER A 396 -17.61 4.58 8.49
CA SER A 396 -17.48 3.30 7.80
C SER A 396 -17.86 2.13 8.70
N ILE A 397 -18.46 1.10 8.11
CA ILE A 397 -18.80 -0.16 8.77
C ILE A 397 -18.33 -1.32 7.88
#